data_a2090e125b0eef496e2d105139dc1a86
#
_entry.id   a2090e125b0eef496e2d105139dc1a86
#
_cell.length_a   1.000
_cell.length_b   1.000
_cell.length_c   1.000
_cell.angle_alpha   90.00
_cell.angle_beta   90.00
_cell.angle_gamma   90.00
#
_symmetry.space_group_name_H-M   'P 1'
#
loop_
_entity.id
_entity.type
_entity.pdbx_description
1 polymer ?
#
loop_
_entity_poly.entity_id
_entity_poly.type
_entity_poly.pdbx_seq_one_letter_code
_entity_poly.pdbx_strand_id
1 'polypeptide(L)'
;MGYAIDGIPSTGYRLVAAPDALDADEVLPDTRPERLGTRVHLLAETRSTNDDAWRLAREGAPEGSIVIAECQTGGKGRKGRVWVSPKGVNLYTSIVLRPPIPPSQAPLLTLLAGVAVAEVIREDHGIEAGIKWPNDVLIDGKKVAGILSEMSAEADRVHFLVVGIGVNLNMTEEMFPPDLLHPATSLFLVTGTKVDRASFARSLYGRLDRWYATFLARGGEPVREAWLAWCVHRDRWLEVLTLSGRQSGRFAGLDDEGCLLLESGGAAPARISAGDVVRSRQMPSAEPVSNEGGG
;
A
#
# COMPACT_ATOMS: atom_id res chain seq x y z
N MET A 1 19.74 -22.15 0.29
CA MET A 1 20.70 -22.17 1.43
C MET A 1 21.69 -21.06 1.17
N GLY A 2 21.90 -20.15 2.10
CA GLY A 2 22.68 -18.94 1.88
C GLY A 2 23.32 -18.39 3.17
N TYR A 3 23.36 -19.18 4.26
CA TYR A 3 24.13 -18.82 5.44
C TYR A 3 25.62 -18.94 5.12
N ALA A 4 26.35 -17.83 5.20
CA ALA A 4 27.81 -17.85 5.19
C ALA A 4 28.30 -17.97 6.62
N ILE A 5 29.01 -19.07 6.92
CA ILE A 5 29.51 -19.37 8.27
C ILE A 5 31.01 -19.57 8.19
N ASP A 6 31.76 -18.81 8.98
CA ASP A 6 33.21 -18.97 9.16
C ASP A 6 33.49 -19.83 10.39
N GLY A 7 34.37 -20.80 10.23
CA GLY A 7 34.95 -21.54 11.35
C GLY A 7 36.06 -20.73 12.02
N ILE A 8 35.95 -20.47 13.33
CA ILE A 8 37.00 -19.83 14.10
C ILE A 8 37.75 -20.90 14.88
N PRO A 9 39.03 -21.14 14.58
CA PRO A 9 39.80 -22.17 15.27
C PRO A 9 39.72 -22.00 16.79
N SER A 10 39.43 -23.07 17.49
CA SER A 10 39.32 -23.17 18.96
C SER A 10 38.12 -22.46 19.61
N THR A 11 37.31 -21.68 18.90
CA THR A 11 36.25 -20.86 19.50
C THR A 11 34.85 -21.13 18.92
N GLY A 12 34.72 -21.89 17.80
CA GLY A 12 33.44 -22.27 17.22
C GLY A 12 33.18 -21.69 15.84
N TYR A 13 31.95 -21.26 15.59
CA TYR A 13 31.51 -20.76 14.29
C TYR A 13 30.99 -19.33 14.41
N ARG A 14 31.25 -18.51 13.39
CA ARG A 14 30.69 -17.17 13.27
C ARG A 14 29.80 -17.10 12.06
N LEU A 15 28.56 -16.65 12.24
CA LEU A 15 27.67 -16.30 11.15
C LEU A 15 28.20 -15.02 10.48
N VAL A 16 28.58 -15.11 9.21
CA VAL A 16 29.14 -14.00 8.42
C VAL A 16 28.03 -13.30 7.63
N ALA A 17 27.10 -14.09 7.08
CA ALA A 17 25.91 -13.57 6.40
C ALA A 17 24.76 -14.57 6.52
N ALA A 18 23.58 -14.06 6.83
CA ALA A 18 22.32 -14.78 6.66
C ALA A 18 21.78 -14.55 5.24
N PRO A 19 21.06 -15.51 4.66
CA PRO A 19 20.33 -15.27 3.42
C PRO A 19 19.28 -14.18 3.67
N ASP A 20 19.08 -13.31 2.69
CA ASP A 20 17.95 -12.38 2.66
C ASP A 20 16.69 -13.15 2.23
N ALA A 21 16.33 -14.18 3.01
CA ALA A 21 15.10 -14.94 2.83
C ALA A 21 14.15 -14.61 3.97
N LEU A 22 12.89 -14.40 3.64
CA LEU A 22 11.87 -14.14 4.65
C LEU A 22 11.64 -15.43 5.45
N ASP A 23 11.46 -15.27 6.76
CA ASP A 23 11.07 -16.34 7.68
C ASP A 23 9.76 -15.94 8.38
N ALA A 24 8.89 -16.92 8.62
CA ALA A 24 7.57 -16.67 9.19
C ALA A 24 7.63 -16.10 10.61
N ASP A 25 8.63 -16.50 11.41
CA ASP A 25 8.80 -16.01 12.78
C ASP A 25 9.46 -14.62 12.80
N GLU A 26 10.30 -14.32 11.80
CA GLU A 26 11.00 -13.04 11.71
C GLU A 26 10.14 -11.89 11.18
N VAL A 27 9.10 -12.19 10.41
CA VAL A 27 8.23 -11.16 9.81
C VAL A 27 7.13 -10.67 10.74
N LEU A 28 6.89 -11.34 11.87
CA LEU A 28 5.87 -10.93 12.83
C LEU A 28 6.46 -10.01 13.90
N PRO A 29 5.68 -9.02 14.41
CA PRO A 29 6.08 -8.23 15.57
C PRO A 29 6.32 -9.10 16.82
N ASP A 30 7.29 -8.71 17.64
CA ASP A 30 7.61 -9.38 18.93
C ASP A 30 6.42 -9.32 19.91
N THR A 31 5.70 -8.20 19.92
CA THR A 31 4.39 -8.09 20.55
C THR A 31 3.38 -8.73 19.63
N ARG A 32 2.78 -9.84 20.08
CA ARG A 32 1.75 -10.51 19.27
C ARG A 32 0.68 -9.52 18.83
N PRO A 33 0.45 -9.38 17.51
CA PRO A 33 -0.64 -8.56 16.99
C PRO A 33 -1.97 -9.07 17.57
N GLU A 34 -2.91 -8.18 17.79
CA GLU A 34 -4.22 -8.56 18.33
C GLU A 34 -5.04 -9.37 17.32
N ARG A 35 -4.85 -9.07 16.01
CA ARG A 35 -5.68 -9.62 14.93
C ARG A 35 -4.89 -10.17 13.75
N LEU A 36 -3.80 -9.52 13.36
CA LEU A 36 -3.01 -9.93 12.20
C LEU A 36 -1.94 -10.96 12.59
N GLY A 37 -1.49 -11.77 11.62
CA GLY A 37 -0.46 -12.79 11.85
C GLY A 37 -0.95 -14.04 12.55
N THR A 38 -2.26 -14.30 12.58
CA THR A 38 -2.83 -15.51 13.16
C THR A 38 -2.30 -16.78 12.48
N ARG A 39 -2.01 -16.70 11.17
CA ARG A 39 -1.30 -17.69 10.38
C ARG A 39 -0.47 -17.00 9.32
N VAL A 40 0.79 -17.42 9.15
CA VAL A 40 1.69 -16.95 8.09
C VAL A 40 1.95 -18.07 7.12
N HIS A 41 1.68 -17.83 5.84
CA HIS A 41 1.95 -18.73 4.72
C HIS A 41 3.07 -18.13 3.88
N LEU A 42 4.28 -18.66 4.04
CA LEU A 42 5.44 -18.21 3.28
C LEU A 42 5.66 -19.13 2.08
N LEU A 43 5.71 -18.55 0.88
CA LEU A 43 5.82 -19.24 -0.39
C LEU A 43 7.13 -18.82 -1.09
N ALA A 44 7.89 -19.80 -1.58
CA ALA A 44 9.09 -19.51 -2.38
C ALA A 44 8.71 -18.86 -3.72
N GLU A 45 7.58 -19.29 -4.29
CA GLU A 45 7.01 -18.74 -5.53
C GLU A 45 5.50 -19.01 -5.55
N THR A 46 4.75 -18.07 -6.10
CA THR A 46 3.34 -18.24 -6.43
C THR A 46 2.98 -17.45 -7.68
N ARG A 47 1.79 -17.70 -8.22
CA ARG A 47 1.24 -16.85 -9.26
C ARG A 47 0.91 -15.47 -8.69
N SER A 48 0.17 -15.40 -7.58
CA SER A 48 -0.19 -14.16 -6.89
C SER A 48 -0.56 -14.45 -5.44
N THR A 49 0.01 -13.71 -4.50
CA THR A 49 -0.36 -13.79 -3.07
C THR A 49 -1.84 -13.48 -2.83
N ASN A 50 -2.45 -12.61 -3.65
CA ASN A 50 -3.89 -12.34 -3.59
C ASN A 50 -4.72 -13.58 -3.96
N ASP A 51 -4.32 -14.34 -4.99
CA ASP A 51 -5.04 -15.55 -5.39
C ASP A 51 -4.98 -16.62 -4.29
N ASP A 52 -3.82 -16.80 -3.65
CA ASP A 52 -3.67 -17.72 -2.54
C ASP A 52 -4.44 -17.28 -1.31
N ALA A 53 -4.36 -15.99 -0.93
CA ALA A 53 -5.13 -15.44 0.19
C ALA A 53 -6.64 -15.55 -0.07
N TRP A 54 -7.08 -15.33 -1.30
CA TRP A 54 -8.49 -15.51 -1.70
C TRP A 54 -8.94 -16.95 -1.54
N ARG A 55 -8.15 -17.91 -2.04
CA ARG A 55 -8.42 -19.34 -1.89
C ARG A 55 -8.50 -19.73 -0.41
N LEU A 56 -7.50 -19.35 0.39
CA LEU A 56 -7.47 -19.61 1.82
C LEU A 56 -8.68 -19.02 2.54
N ALA A 57 -9.07 -17.76 2.21
CA ALA A 57 -10.24 -17.12 2.80
C ALA A 57 -11.55 -17.88 2.52
N ARG A 58 -11.70 -18.43 1.31
CA ARG A 58 -12.83 -19.29 0.92
C ARG A 58 -12.82 -20.64 1.62
N GLU A 59 -11.64 -21.19 1.91
CA GLU A 59 -11.44 -22.43 2.68
C GLU A 59 -11.59 -22.23 4.20
N GLY A 60 -11.95 -21.02 4.64
CA GLY A 60 -12.20 -20.72 6.04
C GLY A 60 -10.99 -20.29 6.86
N ALA A 61 -9.92 -19.83 6.21
CA ALA A 61 -8.79 -19.24 6.94
C ALA A 61 -9.26 -18.10 7.87
N PRO A 62 -8.73 -18.02 9.10
CA PRO A 62 -9.12 -16.99 10.06
C PRO A 62 -8.75 -15.60 9.58
N GLU A 63 -9.42 -14.58 10.14
CA GLU A 63 -9.00 -13.19 10.02
C GLU A 63 -7.54 -13.03 10.44
N GLY A 64 -6.81 -12.16 9.76
CA GLY A 64 -5.40 -11.92 10.03
C GLY A 64 -4.47 -12.98 9.44
N SER A 65 -4.95 -13.94 8.65
CA SER A 65 -4.08 -14.84 7.89
C SER A 65 -3.29 -14.05 6.85
N ILE A 66 -1.98 -14.27 6.79
CA ILE A 66 -1.04 -13.58 5.90
C ILE A 66 -0.45 -14.57 4.91
N VAL A 67 -0.41 -14.19 3.64
CA VAL A 67 0.35 -14.88 2.59
C VAL A 67 1.49 -13.97 2.15
N ILE A 68 2.71 -14.50 2.14
CA ILE A 68 3.91 -13.81 1.67
C ILE A 68 4.56 -14.68 0.60
N ALA A 69 5.13 -14.06 -0.44
CA ALA A 69 5.89 -14.78 -1.44
C ALA A 69 7.24 -14.12 -1.73
N GLU A 70 8.26 -14.93 -1.97
CA GLU A 70 9.57 -14.46 -2.45
C GLU A 70 9.51 -13.97 -3.90
N CYS A 71 8.59 -14.55 -4.71
CA CYS A 71 8.40 -14.26 -6.12
C CYS A 71 6.94 -14.42 -6.52
N GLN A 72 6.45 -13.58 -7.44
CA GLN A 72 5.16 -13.79 -8.09
C GLN A 72 5.33 -13.87 -9.61
N THR A 73 4.82 -14.93 -10.23
CA THR A 73 4.86 -15.14 -11.69
C THR A 73 3.72 -14.43 -12.43
N GLY A 74 2.70 -13.99 -11.71
CA GLY A 74 1.52 -13.29 -12.22
C GLY A 74 1.00 -12.27 -11.21
N GLY A 75 1.91 -11.46 -10.63
CA GLY A 75 1.54 -10.39 -9.69
C GLY A 75 0.51 -9.44 -10.29
N LYS A 76 -0.52 -9.12 -9.52
CA LYS A 76 -1.68 -8.35 -9.98
C LYS A 76 -1.61 -6.89 -9.57
N GLY A 77 -1.97 -6.02 -10.50
CA GLY A 77 -2.36 -4.64 -10.25
C GLY A 77 -3.81 -4.39 -10.64
N ARG A 78 -4.33 -3.20 -10.34
CA ARG A 78 -5.70 -2.81 -10.71
C ARG A 78 -5.90 -2.83 -12.22
N LYS A 79 -7.13 -3.10 -12.66
CA LYS A 79 -7.54 -3.10 -14.08
C LYS A 79 -6.70 -4.03 -14.97
N GLY A 80 -6.29 -5.18 -14.44
CA GLY A 80 -5.51 -6.18 -15.19
C GLY A 80 -4.03 -5.83 -15.40
N ARG A 81 -3.52 -4.78 -14.79
CA ARG A 81 -2.09 -4.44 -14.83
C ARG A 81 -1.26 -5.50 -14.08
N VAL A 82 -0.02 -5.67 -14.51
CA VAL A 82 0.93 -6.60 -13.89
C VAL A 82 1.75 -5.85 -12.84
N TRP A 83 1.93 -6.49 -11.68
CA TRP A 83 2.91 -6.09 -10.67
C TRP A 83 4.16 -6.95 -10.81
N VAL A 84 5.25 -6.37 -11.26
CA VAL A 84 6.54 -7.07 -11.45
C VAL A 84 7.10 -7.48 -10.10
N SER A 85 7.40 -8.76 -9.95
CA SER A 85 7.68 -9.36 -8.63
C SER A 85 8.93 -10.27 -8.68
N PRO A 86 10.13 -9.72 -8.93
CA PRO A 86 11.36 -10.50 -8.95
C PRO A 86 11.66 -11.09 -7.57
N LYS A 87 12.35 -12.24 -7.58
CA LYS A 87 12.61 -13.04 -6.38
C LYS A 87 13.58 -12.34 -5.43
N GLY A 88 13.23 -12.34 -4.12
CA GLY A 88 14.17 -12.04 -3.04
C GLY A 88 14.55 -10.55 -2.89
N VAL A 89 13.80 -9.61 -3.49
CA VAL A 89 14.17 -8.18 -3.45
C VAL A 89 13.11 -7.27 -2.84
N ASN A 90 11.86 -7.69 -2.80
CA ASN A 90 10.73 -6.87 -2.40
C ASN A 90 9.87 -7.57 -1.34
N LEU A 91 8.82 -6.89 -0.89
CA LEU A 91 7.76 -7.49 -0.10
C LEU A 91 6.50 -7.65 -0.97
N TYR A 92 6.03 -8.88 -1.12
CA TYR A 92 4.75 -9.24 -1.75
C TYR A 92 3.92 -9.98 -0.72
N THR A 93 2.86 -9.35 -0.26
CA THR A 93 2.04 -9.92 0.82
C THR A 93 0.56 -9.65 0.59
N SER A 94 -0.28 -10.55 1.09
CA SER A 94 -1.73 -10.41 1.09
C SER A 94 -2.30 -10.86 2.42
N ILE A 95 -3.25 -10.09 2.94
CA ILE A 95 -3.85 -10.29 4.27
C ILE A 95 -5.33 -10.55 4.12
N VAL A 96 -5.85 -11.57 4.80
CA VAL A 96 -7.27 -11.87 4.88
C VAL A 96 -7.89 -11.10 6.04
N LEU A 97 -8.88 -10.26 5.75
CA LEU A 97 -9.65 -9.51 6.75
C LEU A 97 -11.13 -9.89 6.68
N ARG A 98 -11.85 -9.82 7.81
CA ARG A 98 -13.30 -10.11 7.92
C ARG A 98 -14.02 -9.00 8.68
N PRO A 99 -13.91 -7.73 8.22
CA PRO A 99 -14.50 -6.62 8.95
C PRO A 99 -16.03 -6.66 8.91
N PRO A 100 -16.70 -6.33 10.00
CA PRO A 100 -18.18 -6.25 10.06
C PRO A 100 -18.66 -4.92 9.44
N ILE A 101 -18.43 -4.71 8.17
CA ILE A 101 -18.74 -3.46 7.45
C ILE A 101 -19.54 -3.73 6.18
N PRO A 102 -20.30 -2.75 5.68
CA PRO A 102 -20.90 -2.81 4.35
C PRO A 102 -19.81 -2.70 3.25
N PRO A 103 -20.07 -3.23 2.04
CA PRO A 103 -19.12 -3.18 0.92
C PRO A 103 -18.67 -1.76 0.53
N SER A 104 -19.52 -0.77 0.77
CA SER A 104 -19.21 0.64 0.47
C SER A 104 -18.02 1.19 1.27
N GLN A 105 -17.76 0.64 2.46
CA GLN A 105 -16.63 1.02 3.31
C GLN A 105 -15.33 0.24 3.03
N ALA A 106 -15.36 -0.79 2.18
CA ALA A 106 -14.17 -1.58 1.85
C ALA A 106 -12.99 -0.74 1.28
N PRO A 107 -13.21 0.34 0.51
CA PRO A 107 -12.11 1.20 0.04
C PRO A 107 -11.28 1.80 1.17
N LEU A 108 -11.86 2.04 2.35
CA LEU A 108 -11.15 2.57 3.52
C LEU A 108 -10.00 1.65 3.96
N LEU A 109 -10.13 0.31 3.78
CA LEU A 109 -9.06 -0.64 4.12
C LEU A 109 -7.90 -0.58 3.11
N THR A 110 -8.17 -0.19 1.86
CA THR A 110 -7.11 0.14 0.90
C THR A 110 -6.35 1.40 1.32
N LEU A 111 -7.07 2.43 1.75
CA LEU A 111 -6.47 3.67 2.26
C LEU A 111 -5.66 3.42 3.52
N LEU A 112 -6.19 2.62 4.46
CA LEU A 112 -5.52 2.18 5.68
C LEU A 112 -4.17 1.51 5.38
N ALA A 113 -4.15 0.57 4.43
CA ALA A 113 -2.92 -0.10 4.03
C ALA A 113 -1.90 0.88 3.42
N GLY A 114 -2.37 1.86 2.64
CA GLY A 114 -1.53 2.96 2.13
C GLY A 114 -0.93 3.81 3.23
N VAL A 115 -1.72 4.14 4.26
CA VAL A 115 -1.26 4.86 5.47
C VAL A 115 -0.19 4.05 6.19
N ALA A 116 -0.44 2.76 6.46
CA ALA A 116 0.52 1.91 7.16
C ALA A 116 1.86 1.79 6.42
N VAL A 117 1.84 1.62 5.09
CA VAL A 117 3.07 1.58 4.28
C VAL A 117 3.81 2.92 4.31
N ALA A 118 3.10 4.04 4.13
CA ALA A 118 3.69 5.37 4.16
C ALA A 118 4.31 5.67 5.54
N GLU A 119 3.65 5.25 6.62
CA GLU A 119 4.14 5.42 8.00
C GLU A 119 5.45 4.65 8.24
N VAL A 120 5.57 3.39 7.77
CA VAL A 120 6.84 2.64 7.85
C VAL A 120 7.95 3.40 7.13
N ILE A 121 7.69 3.85 5.89
CA ILE A 121 8.70 4.54 5.08
C ILE A 121 9.14 5.85 5.74
N ARG A 122 8.19 6.61 6.32
CA ARG A 122 8.47 7.90 6.95
C ARG A 122 9.17 7.76 8.29
N GLU A 123 8.69 6.88 9.16
CA GLU A 123 9.17 6.79 10.54
C GLU A 123 10.41 5.91 10.70
N ASP A 124 10.46 4.76 9.99
CA ASP A 124 11.58 3.82 10.16
C ASP A 124 12.75 4.11 9.20
N HIS A 125 12.45 4.76 8.05
CA HIS A 125 13.48 5.05 7.04
C HIS A 125 13.76 6.55 6.87
N GLY A 126 12.99 7.43 7.50
CA GLY A 126 13.19 8.89 7.42
C GLY A 126 12.95 9.48 6.03
N ILE A 127 12.16 8.80 5.17
CA ILE A 127 11.92 9.20 3.79
C ILE A 127 10.53 9.80 3.65
N GLU A 128 10.42 10.97 3.00
CA GLU A 128 9.14 11.60 2.71
C GLU A 128 8.35 10.75 1.68
N ALA A 129 7.38 9.99 2.19
CA ALA A 129 6.45 9.23 1.36
C ALA A 129 5.07 9.90 1.35
N GLY A 130 4.46 10.00 0.17
CA GLY A 130 3.11 10.52 -0.01
C GLY A 130 2.16 9.46 -0.55
N ILE A 131 0.85 9.65 -0.33
CA ILE A 131 -0.17 8.70 -0.76
C ILE A 131 -0.96 9.29 -1.92
N LYS A 132 -1.04 8.53 -3.01
CA LYS A 132 -1.81 8.85 -4.21
C LYS A 132 -3.10 8.01 -4.25
N TRP A 133 -4.25 8.68 -4.35
CA TRP A 133 -5.52 7.98 -4.54
C TRP A 133 -5.54 7.19 -5.85
N PRO A 134 -6.12 5.97 -5.85
CA PRO A 134 -6.75 5.36 -4.68
C PRO A 134 -5.83 4.42 -3.86
N ASN A 135 -4.63 4.07 -4.33
CA ASN A 135 -3.96 2.87 -3.85
C ASN A 135 -2.43 2.85 -4.03
N ASP A 136 -1.80 3.97 -4.29
CA ASP A 136 -0.37 4.03 -4.53
C ASP A 136 0.35 4.84 -3.43
N VAL A 137 1.55 4.39 -3.03
CA VAL A 137 2.48 5.18 -2.21
C VAL A 137 3.63 5.62 -3.08
N LEU A 138 3.99 6.89 -2.98
CA LEU A 138 4.97 7.56 -3.82
C LEU A 138 6.12 8.14 -2.99
N ILE A 139 7.32 8.14 -3.56
CA ILE A 139 8.49 8.91 -3.12
C ILE A 139 8.92 9.75 -4.31
N ASP A 140 9.02 11.07 -4.16
CA ASP A 140 9.38 12.02 -5.23
C ASP A 140 8.57 11.82 -6.52
N GLY A 141 7.27 11.56 -6.37
CA GLY A 141 6.36 11.33 -7.48
C GLY A 141 6.48 9.96 -8.16
N LYS A 142 7.42 9.09 -7.74
CA LYS A 142 7.63 7.74 -8.25
C LYS A 142 6.98 6.71 -7.33
N LYS A 143 6.33 5.70 -7.92
CA LYS A 143 5.62 4.67 -7.17
C LYS A 143 6.60 3.71 -6.47
N VAL A 144 6.51 3.62 -5.14
CA VAL A 144 7.26 2.67 -4.31
C VAL A 144 6.40 1.51 -3.84
N ALA A 145 5.09 1.71 -3.66
CA ALA A 145 4.18 0.63 -3.28
C ALA A 145 2.82 0.75 -3.97
N GLY A 146 2.15 -0.39 -4.10
CA GLY A 146 0.79 -0.49 -4.59
C GLY A 146 -0.05 -1.43 -3.76
N ILE A 147 -1.30 -1.07 -3.51
CA ILE A 147 -2.26 -1.86 -2.76
C ILE A 147 -3.36 -2.36 -3.71
N LEU A 148 -3.74 -3.62 -3.60
CA LEU A 148 -4.85 -4.21 -4.34
C LEU A 148 -5.79 -4.94 -3.39
N SER A 149 -6.95 -4.39 -3.15
CA SER A 149 -7.98 -5.03 -2.36
C SER A 149 -9.02 -5.72 -3.25
N GLU A 150 -9.34 -6.98 -2.90
CA GLU A 150 -10.37 -7.79 -3.53
C GLU A 150 -11.31 -8.29 -2.44
N MET A 151 -12.63 -8.26 -2.65
CA MET A 151 -13.59 -8.66 -1.62
C MET A 151 -14.63 -9.66 -2.12
N SER A 152 -15.08 -10.50 -1.20
CA SER A 152 -16.30 -11.28 -1.29
C SER A 152 -17.34 -10.64 -0.40
N ALA A 153 -18.49 -10.27 -0.97
CA ALA A 153 -19.54 -9.55 -0.23
C ALA A 153 -20.93 -9.90 -0.78
N GLU A 154 -21.92 -9.73 0.07
CA GLU A 154 -23.33 -9.57 -0.28
C GLU A 154 -23.70 -8.08 -0.34
N ALA A 155 -24.97 -7.77 -0.55
CA ALA A 155 -25.41 -6.39 -0.72
C ALA A 155 -25.12 -5.49 0.49
N ASP A 156 -25.16 -6.05 1.69
CA ASP A 156 -25.11 -5.33 2.97
C ASP A 156 -23.87 -5.64 3.83
N ARG A 157 -23.09 -6.69 3.49
CA ARG A 157 -21.94 -7.10 4.30
C ARG A 157 -20.80 -7.68 3.50
N VAL A 158 -19.59 -7.46 4.00
CA VAL A 158 -18.38 -8.11 3.54
C VAL A 158 -18.22 -9.48 4.22
N HIS A 159 -18.02 -10.53 3.42
CA HIS A 159 -17.67 -11.86 3.96
C HIS A 159 -16.19 -11.94 4.30
N PHE A 160 -15.36 -11.46 3.39
CA PHE A 160 -13.93 -11.26 3.59
C PHE A 160 -13.38 -10.27 2.57
N LEU A 161 -12.26 -9.69 2.92
CA LEU A 161 -11.45 -8.82 2.08
C LEU A 161 -10.02 -9.37 2.05
N VAL A 162 -9.43 -9.42 0.87
CA VAL A 162 -8.00 -9.68 0.68
C VAL A 162 -7.32 -8.36 0.36
N VAL A 163 -6.38 -7.94 1.21
CA VAL A 163 -5.57 -6.72 0.99
C VAL A 163 -4.18 -7.14 0.55
N GLY A 164 -3.91 -7.04 -0.75
CA GLY A 164 -2.59 -7.27 -1.32
C GLY A 164 -1.74 -6.00 -1.27
N ILE A 165 -0.52 -6.14 -0.84
CA ILE A 165 0.46 -5.06 -0.71
C ILE A 165 1.75 -5.49 -1.40
N GLY A 166 2.17 -4.72 -2.41
CA GLY A 166 3.48 -4.84 -3.03
C GLY A 166 4.33 -3.62 -2.70
N VAL A 167 5.51 -3.83 -2.13
CA VAL A 167 6.45 -2.74 -1.82
C VAL A 167 7.79 -3.00 -2.48
N ASN A 168 8.27 -2.05 -3.26
CA ASN A 168 9.58 -2.09 -3.89
C ASN A 168 10.65 -1.70 -2.85
N LEU A 169 11.33 -2.69 -2.29
CA LEU A 169 12.35 -2.48 -1.27
C LEU A 169 13.75 -2.38 -1.89
N ASN A 170 14.19 -3.44 -2.57
CA ASN A 170 15.57 -3.61 -3.02
C ASN A 170 15.70 -3.77 -4.55
N MET A 171 14.69 -3.39 -5.33
CA MET A 171 14.82 -3.36 -6.80
C MET A 171 15.86 -2.37 -7.25
N THR A 172 16.69 -2.77 -8.23
CA THR A 172 17.56 -1.88 -8.98
C THR A 172 16.84 -1.31 -10.21
N GLU A 173 17.42 -0.35 -10.89
CA GLU A 173 16.79 0.31 -12.04
C GLU A 173 16.50 -0.67 -13.18
N GLU A 174 17.40 -1.61 -13.42
CA GLU A 174 17.30 -2.60 -14.50
C GLU A 174 16.21 -3.66 -14.26
N MET A 175 15.74 -3.80 -13.02
CA MET A 175 14.65 -4.71 -12.66
C MET A 175 13.27 -4.15 -13.01
N PHE A 176 13.16 -2.86 -13.26
CA PHE A 176 11.90 -2.24 -13.68
C PHE A 176 11.72 -2.38 -15.19
N PRO A 177 10.49 -2.69 -15.67
CA PRO A 177 10.17 -2.67 -17.09
C PRO A 177 10.43 -1.29 -17.69
N PRO A 178 10.98 -1.21 -18.92
CA PRO A 178 11.29 0.07 -19.56
C PRO A 178 10.03 0.86 -19.98
N ASP A 179 8.89 0.20 -20.10
CA ASP A 179 7.62 0.72 -20.59
C ASP A 179 6.59 0.96 -19.49
N LEU A 180 7.03 1.27 -18.27
CA LEU A 180 6.13 1.56 -17.16
C LEU A 180 5.24 2.76 -17.47
N LEU A 181 3.93 2.57 -17.30
CA LEU A 181 2.93 3.65 -17.46
C LEU A 181 3.16 4.82 -16.49
N HIS A 182 3.69 4.54 -15.32
CA HIS A 182 4.03 5.53 -14.29
C HIS A 182 5.42 5.25 -13.76
N PRO A 183 6.23 6.29 -13.50
CA PRO A 183 7.54 6.13 -12.89
C PRO A 183 7.46 5.36 -11.57
N ALA A 184 8.38 4.43 -11.38
CA ALA A 184 8.51 3.66 -10.15
C ALA A 184 9.90 3.84 -9.53
N THR A 185 10.01 3.50 -8.25
CA THR A 185 11.25 3.50 -7.49
C THR A 185 11.23 2.40 -6.44
N SER A 186 12.35 2.21 -5.75
CA SER A 186 12.48 1.36 -4.57
C SER A 186 13.15 2.14 -3.44
N LEU A 187 13.06 1.64 -2.22
CA LEU A 187 13.79 2.24 -1.09
C LEU A 187 15.30 2.20 -1.32
N PHE A 188 15.81 1.11 -1.92
CA PHE A 188 17.21 0.99 -2.29
C PHE A 188 17.68 2.09 -3.26
N LEU A 189 16.88 2.39 -4.29
CA LEU A 189 17.23 3.46 -5.26
C LEU A 189 17.21 4.85 -4.63
N VAL A 190 16.39 5.05 -3.61
CA VAL A 190 16.31 6.34 -2.90
C VAL A 190 17.44 6.50 -1.90
N THR A 191 17.81 5.42 -1.17
CA THR A 191 18.77 5.49 -0.05
C THR A 191 20.17 5.04 -0.40
N GLY A 192 20.34 4.26 -1.47
CA GLY A 192 21.59 3.55 -1.80
C GLY A 192 21.89 2.37 -0.85
N THR A 193 21.01 2.07 0.09
CA THR A 193 21.23 1.03 1.10
C THR A 193 20.15 -0.04 1.02
N LYS A 194 20.54 -1.32 1.10
CA LYS A 194 19.59 -2.43 1.15
C LYS A 194 18.74 -2.37 2.41
N VAL A 195 17.45 -2.57 2.24
CA VAL A 195 16.47 -2.67 3.30
C VAL A 195 16.35 -4.13 3.74
N ASP A 196 16.35 -4.35 5.04
CA ASP A 196 16.00 -5.65 5.65
C ASP A 196 14.50 -5.88 5.45
N ARG A 197 14.16 -6.86 4.60
CA ARG A 197 12.77 -7.16 4.20
C ARG A 197 11.94 -7.70 5.36
N ALA A 198 12.55 -8.52 6.23
CA ALA A 198 11.87 -9.08 7.40
C ALA A 198 11.53 -7.96 8.41
N SER A 199 12.49 -7.07 8.69
CA SER A 199 12.27 -5.91 9.55
C SER A 199 11.19 -4.98 9.00
N PHE A 200 11.20 -4.70 7.69
CA PHE A 200 10.14 -3.90 7.04
C PHE A 200 8.78 -4.57 7.17
N ALA A 201 8.67 -5.87 6.91
CA ALA A 201 7.43 -6.64 7.03
C ALA A 201 6.90 -6.61 8.47
N ARG A 202 7.77 -6.81 9.47
CA ARG A 202 7.45 -6.75 10.89
C ARG A 202 6.84 -5.39 11.27
N SER A 203 7.50 -4.31 10.88
CA SER A 203 7.02 -2.95 11.09
C SER A 203 5.66 -2.71 10.41
N LEU A 204 5.52 -3.18 9.17
CA LEU A 204 4.27 -3.03 8.41
C LEU A 204 3.11 -3.77 9.09
N TYR A 205 3.30 -5.01 9.50
CA TYR A 205 2.22 -5.77 10.15
C TYR A 205 1.83 -5.18 11.51
N GLY A 206 2.78 -4.66 12.28
CA GLY A 206 2.46 -3.96 13.52
C GLY A 206 1.62 -2.70 13.30
N ARG A 207 1.93 -1.92 12.25
CA ARG A 207 1.15 -0.73 11.90
C ARG A 207 -0.22 -1.08 11.34
N LEU A 208 -0.29 -2.09 10.46
CA LEU A 208 -1.56 -2.57 9.92
C LEU A 208 -2.50 -3.06 11.02
N ASP A 209 -1.99 -3.83 12.00
CA ASP A 209 -2.77 -4.32 13.13
C ASP A 209 -3.34 -3.17 13.95
N ARG A 210 -2.50 -2.18 14.32
CA ARG A 210 -2.90 -0.99 15.06
C ARG A 210 -3.93 -0.16 14.29
N TRP A 211 -3.72 0.09 13.00
CA TRP A 211 -4.66 0.84 12.17
C TRP A 211 -5.97 0.10 11.98
N TYR A 212 -5.92 -1.23 11.81
CA TYR A 212 -7.13 -2.04 11.68
C TYR A 212 -7.93 -2.08 12.98
N ALA A 213 -7.28 -2.22 14.14
CA ALA A 213 -7.93 -2.11 15.44
C ALA A 213 -8.58 -0.72 15.63
N THR A 214 -7.88 0.36 15.25
CA THR A 214 -8.42 1.72 15.29
C THR A 214 -9.64 1.87 14.38
N PHE A 215 -9.58 1.35 13.16
CA PHE A 215 -10.70 1.36 12.21
C PHE A 215 -11.93 0.64 12.77
N LEU A 216 -11.75 -0.54 13.35
CA LEU A 216 -12.86 -1.30 13.94
C LEU A 216 -13.48 -0.61 15.16
N ALA A 217 -12.68 0.10 15.95
CA ALA A 217 -13.14 0.78 17.15
C ALA A 217 -13.75 2.17 16.89
N ARG A 218 -13.25 2.90 15.89
CA ARG A 218 -13.55 4.32 15.67
C ARG A 218 -14.07 4.65 14.27
N GLY A 219 -14.21 3.64 13.40
CA GLY A 219 -14.61 3.83 12.00
C GLY A 219 -13.50 4.41 11.12
N GLY A 220 -13.88 4.90 9.93
CA GLY A 220 -12.95 5.33 8.89
C GLY A 220 -12.34 6.72 9.07
N GLU A 221 -12.86 7.56 9.98
CA GLU A 221 -12.42 8.94 10.14
C GLU A 221 -10.92 9.07 10.44
N PRO A 222 -10.34 8.34 11.43
CA PRO A 222 -8.90 8.42 11.71
C PRO A 222 -8.02 8.01 10.52
N VAL A 223 -8.50 7.03 9.73
CA VAL A 223 -7.79 6.58 8.52
C VAL A 223 -7.79 7.68 7.45
N ARG A 224 -8.94 8.35 7.23
CA ARG A 224 -9.07 9.44 6.27
C ARG A 224 -8.19 10.64 6.66
N GLU A 225 -8.19 11.00 7.95
CA GLU A 225 -7.34 12.08 8.47
C GLU A 225 -5.86 11.82 8.23
N ALA A 226 -5.36 10.62 8.59
CA ALA A 226 -3.98 10.22 8.37
C ALA A 226 -3.64 10.17 6.87
N TRP A 227 -4.55 9.65 6.05
CA TRP A 227 -4.37 9.60 4.60
C TRP A 227 -4.29 11.01 4.01
N LEU A 228 -5.17 11.92 4.41
CA LEU A 228 -5.19 13.31 3.96
C LEU A 228 -3.93 14.07 4.40
N ALA A 229 -3.35 13.74 5.56
CA ALA A 229 -2.11 14.37 6.02
C ALA A 229 -0.94 14.12 5.06
N TRP A 230 -0.89 12.95 4.41
CA TRP A 230 0.20 12.56 3.48
C TRP A 230 -0.25 12.49 2.01
N CYS A 231 -1.44 13.04 1.70
CA CYS A 231 -2.00 13.04 0.36
C CYS A 231 -1.19 13.92 -0.60
N VAL A 232 -0.76 13.36 -1.73
CA VAL A 232 -0.05 14.10 -2.79
C VAL A 232 -0.96 14.99 -3.65
N HIS A 233 -2.28 14.94 -3.41
CA HIS A 233 -3.27 15.67 -4.22
C HIS A 233 -3.71 17.01 -3.61
N ARG A 234 -3.24 17.35 -2.43
CA ARG A 234 -3.59 18.61 -1.77
C ARG A 234 -3.26 19.79 -2.68
N ASP A 235 -4.19 20.72 -2.81
CA ASP A 235 -4.07 21.93 -3.64
C ASP A 235 -3.78 21.69 -5.12
N ARG A 236 -4.27 20.54 -5.65
CA ARG A 236 -4.07 20.17 -7.04
C ARG A 236 -5.38 20.07 -7.81
N TRP A 237 -5.28 20.40 -9.09
CA TRP A 237 -6.29 20.06 -10.07
C TRP A 237 -6.02 18.64 -10.59
N LEU A 238 -7.03 17.79 -10.54
CA LEU A 238 -6.92 16.39 -10.94
C LEU A 238 -7.74 16.11 -12.19
N GLU A 239 -7.27 15.17 -12.98
CA GLU A 239 -8.01 14.49 -14.03
C GLU A 239 -8.07 13.00 -13.69
N VAL A 240 -9.28 12.47 -13.55
CA VAL A 240 -9.54 11.08 -13.15
C VAL A 240 -10.23 10.35 -14.28
N LEU A 241 -9.67 9.21 -14.70
CA LEU A 241 -10.28 8.30 -15.66
C LEU A 241 -11.14 7.29 -14.91
N THR A 242 -12.45 7.37 -15.12
CA THR A 242 -13.46 6.46 -14.56
C THR A 242 -14.00 5.53 -15.65
N LEU A 243 -14.91 4.60 -15.30
CA LEU A 243 -15.63 3.79 -16.29
C LEU A 243 -16.57 4.62 -17.14
N SER A 244 -17.13 5.70 -16.61
CA SER A 244 -18.05 6.61 -17.31
C SER A 244 -17.34 7.72 -18.12
N GLY A 245 -16.01 7.73 -18.13
CA GLY A 245 -15.21 8.74 -18.84
C GLY A 245 -14.28 9.54 -17.92
N ARG A 246 -13.80 10.68 -18.44
CA ARG A 246 -12.89 11.57 -17.71
C ARG A 246 -13.67 12.56 -16.87
N GLN A 247 -13.26 12.73 -15.63
CA GLN A 247 -13.74 13.77 -14.73
C GLN A 247 -12.55 14.59 -14.24
N SER A 248 -12.75 15.90 -14.10
CA SER A 248 -11.69 16.79 -13.65
C SER A 248 -12.20 17.85 -12.70
N GLY A 249 -11.38 18.22 -11.76
CA GLY A 249 -11.70 19.23 -10.74
C GLY A 249 -10.56 19.42 -9.74
N ARG A 250 -10.74 20.38 -8.85
CA ARG A 250 -9.87 20.59 -7.70
C ARG A 250 -10.10 19.45 -6.70
N PHE A 251 -9.03 18.91 -6.16
CA PHE A 251 -9.13 17.95 -5.07
C PHE A 251 -9.78 18.61 -3.84
N ALA A 252 -10.92 18.05 -3.39
CA ALA A 252 -11.70 18.54 -2.26
C ALA A 252 -11.66 17.61 -1.03
N GLY A 253 -10.91 16.52 -1.11
CA GLY A 253 -10.81 15.55 -0.02
C GLY A 253 -11.37 14.18 -0.36
N LEU A 254 -11.73 13.45 0.68
CA LEU A 254 -12.39 12.14 0.62
C LEU A 254 -13.70 12.20 1.40
N ASP A 255 -14.72 11.47 0.91
CA ASP A 255 -15.95 11.26 1.68
C ASP A 255 -15.80 10.17 2.76
N ASP A 256 -16.89 9.87 3.46
CA ASP A 256 -16.91 8.90 4.57
C ASP A 256 -16.65 7.46 4.13
N GLU A 257 -16.76 7.15 2.85
CA GLU A 257 -16.46 5.84 2.27
C GLU A 257 -15.07 5.78 1.57
N GLY A 258 -14.29 6.89 1.66
CA GLY A 258 -12.96 6.98 1.03
C GLY A 258 -13.00 7.28 -0.46
N CYS A 259 -14.15 7.72 -1.01
CA CYS A 259 -14.24 8.16 -2.38
C CYS A 259 -13.62 9.53 -2.56
N LEU A 260 -13.00 9.74 -3.72
CA LEU A 260 -12.39 11.02 -4.06
C LEU A 260 -13.46 12.08 -4.34
N LEU A 261 -13.29 13.27 -3.79
CA LEU A 261 -14.14 14.42 -4.05
C LEU A 261 -13.42 15.43 -4.95
N LEU A 262 -14.11 15.85 -6.04
CA LEU A 262 -13.61 16.86 -6.97
C LEU A 262 -14.57 18.04 -7.04
N GLU A 263 -14.07 19.23 -6.84
CA GLU A 263 -14.80 20.50 -7.09
C GLU A 263 -14.57 20.97 -8.52
N SER A 264 -15.66 21.27 -9.22
CA SER A 264 -15.65 21.87 -10.55
C SER A 264 -16.75 22.92 -10.66
N GLY A 265 -16.38 24.21 -10.39
CA GLY A 265 -17.20 25.37 -10.77
C GLY A 265 -18.59 25.50 -10.13
N GLY A 266 -18.67 25.57 -8.78
CA GLY A 266 -19.87 26.04 -8.07
C GLY A 266 -20.98 25.02 -7.81
N ALA A 267 -20.87 23.79 -8.30
CA ALA A 267 -21.72 22.66 -7.94
C ALA A 267 -21.20 21.92 -6.72
N ALA A 268 -22.03 21.06 -6.10
CA ALA A 268 -21.55 20.12 -5.09
C ALA A 268 -20.39 19.28 -5.65
N PRO A 269 -19.39 18.90 -4.81
CA PRO A 269 -18.25 18.12 -5.27
C PRO A 269 -18.68 16.80 -5.94
N ALA A 270 -18.10 16.50 -7.09
CA ALA A 270 -18.30 15.22 -7.75
C ALA A 270 -17.65 14.11 -6.94
N ARG A 271 -18.43 13.05 -6.63
CA ARG A 271 -17.99 11.88 -5.89
C ARG A 271 -17.49 10.80 -6.85
N ILE A 272 -16.25 10.35 -6.67
CA ILE A 272 -15.62 9.32 -7.51
C ILE A 272 -15.26 8.12 -6.63
N SER A 273 -16.01 7.03 -6.80
CA SER A 273 -15.79 5.79 -6.05
C SER A 273 -14.69 4.91 -6.64
N ALA A 274 -14.46 5.00 -7.95
CA ALA A 274 -13.44 4.22 -8.65
C ALA A 274 -12.87 4.97 -9.84
N GLY A 275 -11.55 4.96 -10.00
CA GLY A 275 -10.87 5.62 -11.10
C GLY A 275 -9.34 5.57 -10.95
N ASP A 276 -8.63 6.12 -11.90
CA ASP A 276 -7.19 6.36 -11.85
C ASP A 276 -6.92 7.84 -12.05
N VAL A 277 -6.16 8.47 -11.16
CA VAL A 277 -5.68 9.84 -11.35
C VAL A 277 -4.60 9.82 -12.42
N VAL A 278 -4.96 10.28 -13.62
CA VAL A 278 -4.09 10.26 -14.82
C VAL A 278 -3.31 11.56 -14.98
N ARG A 279 -3.80 12.66 -14.41
CA ARG A 279 -3.10 13.95 -14.40
C ARG A 279 -3.31 14.65 -13.06
N SER A 280 -2.23 15.27 -12.58
CA SER A 280 -2.25 16.11 -11.39
C SER A 280 -1.38 17.33 -11.67
N ARG A 281 -1.95 18.55 -11.54
CA ARG A 281 -1.23 19.81 -11.74
C ARG A 281 -1.45 20.74 -10.54
N GLN A 282 -0.45 21.51 -10.22
CA GLN A 282 -0.57 22.53 -9.19
C GLN A 282 -1.60 23.59 -9.63
N MET A 283 -2.43 24.05 -8.72
CA MET A 283 -3.32 25.18 -8.99
C MET A 283 -2.47 26.43 -9.22
N PRO A 284 -2.85 27.30 -10.16
CA PRO A 284 -2.27 28.62 -10.20
C PRO A 284 -2.49 29.28 -8.85
N SER A 285 -1.44 29.86 -8.27
CA SER A 285 -1.60 30.74 -7.11
C SER A 285 -2.66 31.78 -7.47
N ALA A 286 -3.69 31.93 -6.63
CA ALA A 286 -4.63 33.04 -6.78
C ALA A 286 -3.80 34.32 -6.78
N GLU A 287 -3.79 35.07 -7.90
CA GLU A 287 -3.24 36.42 -7.92
C GLU A 287 -3.98 37.22 -6.85
N PRO A 288 -3.26 37.96 -6.00
CA PRO A 288 -3.93 38.85 -5.08
C PRO A 288 -4.74 39.83 -5.94
N VAL A 289 -6.05 39.88 -5.68
CA VAL A 289 -6.93 40.90 -6.28
C VAL A 289 -6.31 42.24 -5.94
N SER A 290 -5.69 42.87 -6.94
CA SER A 290 -5.23 44.22 -6.83
C SER A 290 -6.48 45.10 -6.62
N ASN A 291 -6.69 45.51 -5.39
CA ASN A 291 -7.71 46.47 -5.01
C ASN A 291 -7.20 47.86 -5.46
N GLU A 292 -7.26 48.12 -6.77
CA GLU A 292 -7.13 49.49 -7.26
C GLU A 292 -8.39 50.23 -6.83
N GLY A 293 -8.34 50.75 -5.62
CA GLY A 293 -9.28 51.72 -5.11
C GLY A 293 -9.20 52.99 -5.95
N GLY A 294 -10.28 53.26 -6.66
CA GLY A 294 -10.51 54.52 -7.31
C GLY A 294 -10.45 55.67 -6.33
N GLY A 295 -9.65 56.66 -6.70
CA GLY A 295 -9.66 57.97 -6.12
C GLY A 295 -10.88 58.80 -6.52
#